data_e5ff7615045bd80ed635399e1ff0691c
#
_entry.id   e5ff7615045bd80ed635399e1ff0691c
#
_cell.length_a   1.000
_cell.length_b   1.000
_cell.length_c   1.000
_cell.angle_alpha   90.00
_cell.angle_beta   90.00
_cell.angle_gamma   90.00
#
_symmetry.space_group_name_H-M   'P 1'
#
loop_
_entity.id
_entity.type
_entity.pdbx_description
1 polymer ?
#
loop_
_entity_poly.entity_id
_entity_poly.type
_entity_poly.pdbx_seq_one_letter_code
_entity_poly.pdbx_strand_id
1 'polypeptide(L)'
;MLYRGIVALVTFAAGITSATAQISPFERGRYLVEAVMACDGCHTPRPGGVLDMQRRFSGGSQVWDEPAYTVRGANITQDVETGIGAWSTEDIKKLLTEGMRPNGVQVAHEMPYPFYKILTAGDLEAVATYTKAIRAVRNQVPPPIYKTASHTELIPGGETPFRDADLDDAPKRGFYLATIAHCMECHSRRPDGTQDYKTWYGKGGYIFKGPFGQVPAKNISSHKEKGIGAWTDAEIRDALVKGIDRNGRSFHLPMARHIYFAKMTDADLNALIAWVRTIPPIE
;
A
#
# COMPACT_ATOMS: atom_id res chain seq x y z
N MET A 1 -24.18 47.96 63.88
CA MET A 1 -23.65 47.99 62.52
C MET A 1 -23.02 46.62 62.25
N LEU A 2 -23.76 45.81 61.56
CA LEU A 2 -23.27 44.42 61.17
C LEU A 2 -22.78 44.44 59.72
N TYR A 3 -21.48 44.25 59.52
CA TYR A 3 -20.87 44.06 58.20
C TYR A 3 -21.08 42.62 57.74
N ARG A 4 -21.87 42.43 56.69
CA ARG A 4 -21.96 41.13 55.96
C ARG A 4 -20.91 41.12 54.88
N GLY A 5 -19.87 40.27 55.05
CA GLY A 5 -18.90 39.99 54.02
C GLY A 5 -19.47 39.02 52.99
N ILE A 6 -19.50 39.41 51.72
CA ILE A 6 -19.83 38.53 50.60
C ILE A 6 -18.53 37.77 50.13
N VAL A 7 -18.51 36.47 50.32
CA VAL A 7 -17.44 35.60 49.77
C VAL A 7 -17.85 35.20 48.36
N ALA A 8 -17.15 35.71 47.35
CA ALA A 8 -17.32 35.29 45.98
C ALA A 8 -16.53 34.00 45.74
N LEU A 9 -17.24 32.89 45.46
CA LEU A 9 -16.63 31.64 45.02
C LEU A 9 -16.27 31.78 43.54
N VAL A 10 -14.99 31.81 43.21
CA VAL A 10 -14.48 31.73 41.85
C VAL A 10 -14.29 30.25 41.51
N THR A 11 -15.18 29.67 40.71
CA THR A 11 -15.04 28.32 40.18
C THR A 11 -14.13 28.33 38.95
N PHE A 12 -12.94 27.81 39.09
CA PHE A 12 -12.05 27.51 37.96
C PHE A 12 -12.55 26.23 37.25
N ALA A 13 -13.14 26.38 36.08
CA ALA A 13 -13.40 25.24 35.17
C ALA A 13 -12.09 24.89 34.46
N ALA A 14 -11.43 23.82 34.90
CA ALA A 14 -10.31 23.24 34.19
C ALA A 14 -10.84 22.57 32.92
N GLY A 15 -10.68 23.21 31.77
CA GLY A 15 -10.95 22.62 30.47
C GLY A 15 -9.96 21.47 30.21
N ILE A 16 -10.42 20.22 30.28
CA ILE A 16 -9.64 19.06 29.82
C ILE A 16 -9.66 19.07 28.29
N THR A 17 -8.66 19.67 27.68
CA THR A 17 -8.38 19.48 26.25
C THR A 17 -7.83 18.08 26.10
N SER A 18 -8.67 17.16 25.60
CA SER A 18 -8.19 15.84 25.14
C SER A 18 -7.23 16.08 23.96
N ALA A 19 -5.94 16.11 24.23
CA ALA A 19 -4.93 16.04 23.20
C ALA A 19 -5.07 14.65 22.55
N THR A 20 -5.60 14.58 21.34
CA THR A 20 -5.50 13.37 20.51
C THR A 20 -4.01 13.11 20.33
N ALA A 21 -3.51 12.01 20.91
CA ALA A 21 -2.12 11.64 20.80
C ALA A 21 -1.77 11.50 19.31
N GLN A 22 -0.92 12.37 18.81
CA GLN A 22 -0.46 12.33 17.44
C GLN A 22 0.35 11.04 17.24
N ILE A 23 -0.07 10.21 16.29
CA ILE A 23 0.62 8.94 15.97
C ILE A 23 2.07 9.28 15.60
N SER A 24 3.04 8.58 16.19
CA SER A 24 4.45 8.81 15.88
C SER A 24 4.77 8.44 14.41
N PRO A 25 5.77 9.08 13.78
CA PRO A 25 6.21 8.71 12.43
C PRO A 25 6.54 7.22 12.32
N PHE A 26 7.14 6.61 13.34
CA PHE A 26 7.42 5.17 13.37
C PHE A 26 6.13 4.33 13.30
N GLU A 27 5.13 4.62 14.14
CA GLU A 27 3.86 3.87 14.14
C GLU A 27 3.07 4.10 12.85
N ARG A 28 3.09 5.32 12.32
CA ARG A 28 2.48 5.62 11.01
C ARG A 28 3.18 4.84 9.89
N GLY A 29 4.51 4.82 9.87
CA GLY A 29 5.28 4.07 8.89
C GLY A 29 5.05 2.57 9.00
N ARG A 30 5.01 2.03 10.22
CA ARG A 30 4.65 0.63 10.46
C ARG A 30 3.29 0.30 9.87
N TYR A 31 2.29 1.12 10.14
CA TYR A 31 0.94 0.93 9.61
C TYR A 31 0.93 0.94 8.07
N LEU A 32 1.58 1.92 7.44
CA LEU A 32 1.63 2.01 5.99
C LEU A 32 2.34 0.80 5.37
N VAL A 33 3.52 0.45 5.86
CA VAL A 33 4.34 -0.66 5.32
C VAL A 33 3.68 -2.01 5.52
N GLU A 34 3.06 -2.25 6.70
CA GLU A 34 2.56 -3.58 7.06
C GLU A 34 1.10 -3.81 6.69
N ALA A 35 0.28 -2.76 6.64
CA ALA A 35 -1.15 -2.90 6.38
C ALA A 35 -1.54 -2.43 4.97
N VAL A 36 -1.12 -1.21 4.57
CA VAL A 36 -1.61 -0.58 3.32
C VAL A 36 -0.76 -1.01 2.13
N MET A 37 0.54 -0.69 2.15
CA MET A 37 1.48 -1.00 1.06
C MET A 37 1.79 -2.50 0.98
N ALA A 38 1.66 -3.22 2.10
CA ALA A 38 1.85 -4.67 2.19
C ALA A 38 3.22 -5.15 1.68
N CYS A 39 4.29 -4.45 2.06
CA CYS A 39 5.67 -4.72 1.60
C CYS A 39 6.13 -6.17 1.90
N ASP A 40 5.59 -6.81 2.94
CA ASP A 40 5.79 -8.24 3.24
C ASP A 40 5.46 -9.15 2.04
N GLY A 41 4.50 -8.74 1.20
CA GLY A 41 4.05 -9.54 0.05
C GLY A 41 5.18 -9.93 -0.88
N CYS A 42 6.15 -9.03 -1.09
CA CYS A 42 7.30 -9.22 -1.97
C CYS A 42 8.60 -9.40 -1.21
N HIS A 43 8.74 -8.74 -0.05
CA HIS A 43 10.01 -8.64 0.67
C HIS A 43 10.19 -9.64 1.82
N THR A 44 9.17 -10.42 2.18
CA THR A 44 9.31 -11.50 3.17
C THR A 44 9.38 -12.86 2.48
N PRO A 45 10.37 -13.71 2.80
CA PRO A 45 10.47 -15.06 2.25
C PRO A 45 9.18 -15.86 2.50
N ARG A 46 8.83 -16.72 1.53
CA ARG A 46 7.58 -17.47 1.56
C ARG A 46 7.77 -18.94 1.21
N PRO A 47 8.56 -19.70 1.98
CA PRO A 47 8.76 -21.12 1.72
C PRO A 47 7.42 -21.87 1.83
N GLY A 48 7.10 -22.68 0.81
CA GLY A 48 5.83 -23.41 0.79
C GLY A 48 4.58 -22.52 0.74
N GLY A 49 4.71 -21.24 0.35
CA GLY A 49 3.60 -20.29 0.25
C GLY A 49 3.26 -19.54 1.56
N VAL A 50 3.92 -19.85 2.68
CA VAL A 50 3.70 -19.21 3.98
C VAL A 50 4.80 -18.18 4.27
N LEU A 51 4.42 -16.98 4.77
CA LEU A 51 5.38 -15.95 5.15
C LEU A 51 6.29 -16.42 6.30
N ASP A 52 7.60 -16.37 6.08
CA ASP A 52 8.60 -16.61 7.12
C ASP A 52 8.83 -15.34 7.95
N MET A 53 8.05 -15.21 9.03
CA MET A 53 8.11 -14.03 9.90
C MET A 53 9.41 -13.93 10.72
N GLN A 54 10.20 -14.99 10.81
CA GLN A 54 11.54 -14.93 11.45
C GLN A 54 12.55 -14.20 10.55
N ARG A 55 12.37 -14.34 9.23
CA ARG A 55 13.16 -13.64 8.20
C ARG A 55 12.36 -12.54 7.50
N ARG A 56 11.47 -11.91 8.24
CA ARG A 56 10.62 -10.85 7.72
C ARG A 56 11.42 -9.77 7.01
N PHE A 57 10.98 -9.33 5.83
CA PHE A 57 11.60 -8.31 4.98
C PHE A 57 13.00 -8.65 4.43
N SER A 58 13.47 -9.88 4.58
CA SER A 58 14.80 -10.25 4.07
C SER A 58 14.83 -10.65 2.58
N GLY A 59 13.69 -10.65 1.90
CA GLY A 59 13.60 -10.85 0.45
C GLY A 59 13.82 -12.29 -0.02
N GLY A 60 13.93 -12.45 -1.33
CA GLY A 60 14.42 -13.68 -1.99
C GLY A 60 13.38 -14.68 -2.46
N SER A 61 12.13 -14.63 -2.02
CA SER A 61 11.13 -15.67 -2.35
C SER A 61 10.32 -15.39 -3.62
N GLN A 62 10.03 -14.13 -3.89
CA GLN A 62 9.28 -13.74 -5.09
C GLN A 62 10.24 -13.48 -6.24
N VAL A 63 10.00 -14.13 -7.37
CA VAL A 63 10.79 -13.98 -8.60
C VAL A 63 9.85 -13.55 -9.71
N TRP A 64 10.24 -12.51 -10.42
CA TRP A 64 9.62 -12.08 -11.67
C TRP A 64 10.64 -12.27 -12.79
N ASP A 65 10.32 -13.14 -13.72
CA ASP A 65 11.14 -13.41 -14.92
C ASP A 65 10.34 -12.96 -16.16
N GLU A 66 10.57 -11.72 -16.50
CA GLU A 66 9.88 -11.02 -17.57
C GLU A 66 10.81 -10.82 -18.78
N PRO A 67 10.30 -10.54 -19.97
CA PRO A 67 11.14 -10.27 -21.14
C PRO A 67 12.19 -9.18 -20.90
N ALA A 68 11.85 -8.14 -20.12
CA ALA A 68 12.73 -7.00 -19.86
C ALA A 68 13.71 -7.22 -18.70
N TYR A 69 13.43 -8.11 -17.75
CA TYR A 69 14.25 -8.32 -16.56
C TYR A 69 13.95 -9.64 -15.86
N THR A 70 14.89 -10.05 -15.00
CA THR A 70 14.65 -11.05 -13.94
C THR A 70 14.97 -10.39 -12.60
N VAL A 71 13.98 -10.20 -11.75
CA VAL A 71 14.12 -9.53 -10.46
C VAL A 71 13.52 -10.35 -9.32
N ARG A 72 13.91 -10.03 -8.10
CA ARG A 72 13.42 -10.66 -6.87
C ARG A 72 13.10 -9.59 -5.84
N GLY A 73 12.18 -9.89 -4.93
CA GLY A 73 11.98 -9.08 -3.73
C GLY A 73 13.32 -8.94 -3.01
N ALA A 74 13.82 -7.71 -2.89
CA ALA A 74 15.12 -7.43 -2.27
C ALA A 74 15.06 -7.59 -0.75
N ASN A 75 16.21 -7.80 -0.11
CA ASN A 75 16.36 -7.65 1.33
C ASN A 75 16.29 -6.15 1.68
N ILE A 76 15.23 -5.75 2.39
CA ILE A 76 15.02 -4.37 2.85
C ILE A 76 15.24 -4.21 4.35
N THR A 77 15.91 -5.17 4.98
CA THR A 77 16.31 -5.09 6.39
C THR A 77 17.57 -4.23 6.56
N GLN A 78 17.89 -3.89 7.82
CA GLN A 78 19.07 -3.11 8.16
C GLN A 78 20.38 -3.92 8.17
N ASP A 79 20.41 -5.08 7.53
CA ASP A 79 21.69 -5.76 7.28
C ASP A 79 22.54 -4.94 6.32
N VAL A 80 23.78 -4.64 6.74
CA VAL A 80 24.66 -3.72 6.00
C VAL A 80 25.22 -4.34 4.72
N GLU A 81 25.43 -5.67 4.73
CA GLU A 81 26.05 -6.37 3.60
C GLU A 81 25.03 -6.82 2.55
N THR A 82 23.86 -7.29 3.00
CA THR A 82 22.89 -7.95 2.11
C THR A 82 21.56 -7.20 2.00
N GLY A 83 21.34 -6.20 2.85
CA GLY A 83 20.13 -5.38 2.90
C GLY A 83 20.37 -3.92 2.55
N ILE A 84 19.61 -3.04 3.20
CA ILE A 84 19.69 -1.58 3.01
C ILE A 84 20.26 -0.86 4.24
N GLY A 85 20.97 -1.57 5.12
CA GLY A 85 21.52 -0.99 6.35
C GLY A 85 22.47 0.19 6.14
N ALA A 86 23.20 0.18 5.03
CA ALA A 86 24.10 1.28 4.64
C ALA A 86 23.39 2.48 3.98
N TRP A 87 22.09 2.39 3.66
CA TRP A 87 21.36 3.45 2.97
C TRP A 87 20.93 4.55 3.95
N SER A 88 20.96 5.78 3.49
CA SER A 88 20.37 6.91 4.21
C SER A 88 18.83 6.89 4.11
N THR A 89 18.18 7.68 4.95
CA THR A 89 16.73 7.91 4.84
C THR A 89 16.36 8.50 3.47
N GLU A 90 17.18 9.41 2.95
CA GLU A 90 16.98 10.02 1.63
C GLU A 90 17.13 9.01 0.48
N ASP A 91 18.03 8.04 0.58
CA ASP A 91 18.14 6.95 -0.39
C ASP A 91 16.85 6.11 -0.44
N ILE A 92 16.26 5.83 0.73
CA ILE A 92 14.99 5.10 0.82
C ILE A 92 13.85 5.91 0.20
N LYS A 93 13.76 7.21 0.52
CA LYS A 93 12.73 8.09 -0.06
C LYS A 93 12.88 8.18 -1.58
N LYS A 94 14.10 8.34 -2.07
CA LYS A 94 14.40 8.40 -3.51
C LYS A 94 14.04 7.09 -4.21
N LEU A 95 14.34 5.94 -3.58
CA LEU A 95 13.89 4.65 -4.11
C LEU A 95 12.37 4.58 -4.21
N LEU A 96 11.65 5.00 -3.16
CA LEU A 96 10.19 4.93 -3.11
C LEU A 96 9.52 5.83 -4.14
N THR A 97 10.05 7.02 -4.42
CA THR A 97 9.40 7.99 -5.30
C THR A 97 9.95 8.04 -6.73
N GLU A 98 11.20 7.65 -6.92
CA GLU A 98 11.87 7.70 -8.22
C GLU A 98 12.30 6.31 -8.73
N GLY A 99 12.23 5.28 -7.89
CA GLY A 99 12.74 3.95 -8.21
C GLY A 99 14.25 3.87 -8.28
N MET A 100 14.97 4.87 -7.75
CA MET A 100 16.41 5.00 -7.93
C MET A 100 17.17 4.48 -6.71
N ARG A 101 18.10 3.54 -6.93
CA ARG A 101 19.03 3.05 -5.91
C ARG A 101 20.21 4.01 -5.72
N PRO A 102 20.92 3.97 -4.57
CA PRO A 102 22.11 4.81 -4.34
C PRO A 102 23.21 4.66 -5.39
N ASN A 103 23.30 3.49 -6.04
CA ASN A 103 24.28 3.23 -7.11
C ASN A 103 23.80 3.70 -8.50
N GLY A 104 22.69 4.46 -8.59
CA GLY A 104 22.16 5.00 -9.84
C GLY A 104 21.36 4.00 -10.69
N VAL A 105 21.15 2.77 -10.22
CA VAL A 105 20.35 1.77 -10.95
C VAL A 105 18.89 1.95 -10.62
N GLN A 106 18.05 2.10 -11.65
CA GLN A 106 16.59 2.13 -11.48
C GLN A 106 16.05 0.72 -11.27
N VAL A 107 15.11 0.56 -10.34
CA VAL A 107 14.44 -0.72 -10.08
C VAL A 107 13.37 -1.00 -11.12
N ALA A 108 13.05 -2.28 -11.33
CA ALA A 108 11.91 -2.68 -12.15
C ALA A 108 10.59 -2.24 -11.51
N HIS A 109 9.54 -2.14 -12.32
CA HIS A 109 8.23 -1.65 -11.89
C HIS A 109 7.49 -2.61 -10.95
N GLU A 110 7.94 -3.85 -10.80
CA GLU A 110 7.46 -4.74 -9.71
C GLU A 110 7.69 -4.15 -8.32
N MET A 111 8.70 -3.31 -8.16
CA MET A 111 8.74 -2.36 -7.05
C MET A 111 7.85 -1.17 -7.43
N PRO A 112 6.64 -1.05 -6.89
CA PRO A 112 5.61 -0.16 -7.44
C PRO A 112 5.85 1.32 -7.09
N TYR A 113 7.10 1.79 -7.27
CA TYR A 113 7.53 3.17 -6.97
C TYR A 113 6.70 4.25 -7.69
N PRO A 114 6.15 4.02 -8.90
CA PRO A 114 5.33 5.04 -9.55
C PRO A 114 4.07 5.39 -8.76
N PHE A 115 3.53 4.42 -8.01
CA PHE A 115 2.36 4.62 -7.15
C PHE A 115 2.70 5.32 -5.83
N TYR A 116 3.97 5.33 -5.43
CA TYR A 116 4.42 5.97 -4.20
C TYR A 116 4.77 7.46 -4.36
N LYS A 117 4.75 7.97 -5.59
CA LYS A 117 4.91 9.41 -5.86
C LYS A 117 3.83 10.28 -5.20
N ILE A 118 2.65 9.72 -4.97
CA ILE A 118 1.53 10.39 -4.30
C ILE A 118 1.75 10.56 -2.78
N LEU A 119 2.70 9.84 -2.18
CA LEU A 119 2.92 9.89 -0.73
C LEU A 119 3.05 11.33 -0.23
N THR A 120 2.31 11.69 0.82
CA THR A 120 2.52 12.96 1.50
C THR A 120 3.93 13.01 2.06
N ALA A 121 4.47 14.21 2.28
CA ALA A 121 5.80 14.35 2.85
C ALA A 121 5.91 13.65 4.23
N GLY A 122 4.84 13.74 5.04
CA GLY A 122 4.76 13.08 6.35
C GLY A 122 4.75 11.55 6.25
N ASP A 123 3.96 10.99 5.32
CA ASP A 123 3.88 9.54 5.12
C ASP A 123 5.16 8.97 4.50
N LEU A 124 5.80 9.70 3.57
CA LEU A 124 7.09 9.30 3.01
C LEU A 124 8.18 9.25 4.08
N GLU A 125 8.24 10.27 4.96
CA GLU A 125 9.13 10.27 6.12
C GLU A 125 8.83 9.12 7.08
N ALA A 126 7.55 8.86 7.36
CA ALA A 126 7.10 7.79 8.24
C ALA A 126 7.52 6.41 7.71
N VAL A 127 7.30 6.14 6.42
CA VAL A 127 7.70 4.88 5.76
C VAL A 127 9.22 4.71 5.84
N ALA A 128 10.00 5.75 5.54
CA ALA A 128 11.45 5.70 5.60
C ALA A 128 11.95 5.48 7.04
N THR A 129 11.35 6.16 8.03
CA THR A 129 11.65 6.00 9.46
C THR A 129 11.40 4.56 9.92
N TYR A 130 10.25 3.97 9.59
CA TYR A 130 9.97 2.59 9.95
C TYR A 130 10.93 1.63 9.25
N THR A 131 11.19 1.83 7.95
CA THR A 131 12.10 0.98 7.18
C THR A 131 13.51 0.98 7.78
N LYS A 132 13.99 2.12 8.27
CA LYS A 132 15.28 2.24 8.99
C LYS A 132 15.30 1.53 10.35
N ALA A 133 14.16 1.19 10.91
CA ALA A 133 14.04 0.47 12.18
C ALA A 133 13.83 -1.05 12.02
N ILE A 134 13.73 -1.57 10.80
CA ILE A 134 13.55 -3.01 10.56
C ILE A 134 14.78 -3.76 11.04
N ARG A 135 14.55 -4.81 11.85
CA ARG A 135 15.65 -5.66 12.37
C ARG A 135 16.49 -6.24 11.23
N ALA A 136 17.82 -6.13 11.36
CA ALA A 136 18.74 -6.71 10.40
C ALA A 136 18.61 -8.23 10.30
N VAL A 137 18.50 -8.73 9.08
CA VAL A 137 18.49 -10.16 8.76
C VAL A 137 19.42 -10.38 7.57
N ARG A 138 20.50 -11.11 7.78
CA ARG A 138 21.42 -11.46 6.69
C ARG A 138 20.73 -12.45 5.74
N ASN A 139 20.54 -12.04 4.49
CA ASN A 139 20.01 -12.90 3.42
C ASN A 139 20.49 -12.38 2.08
N GLN A 140 21.38 -13.12 1.43
CA GLN A 140 21.89 -12.76 0.12
C GLN A 140 20.85 -13.06 -0.95
N VAL A 141 20.25 -12.03 -1.51
CA VAL A 141 19.34 -12.13 -2.66
C VAL A 141 20.15 -11.98 -3.94
N PRO A 142 19.98 -12.87 -4.94
CA PRO A 142 20.64 -12.72 -6.24
C PRO A 142 20.36 -11.33 -6.84
N PRO A 143 21.37 -10.69 -7.45
CA PRO A 143 21.21 -9.37 -8.05
C PRO A 143 20.17 -9.40 -9.19
N PRO A 144 19.51 -8.27 -9.46
CA PRO A 144 18.59 -8.16 -10.58
C PRO A 144 19.35 -8.25 -11.91
N ILE A 145 18.71 -8.83 -12.93
CA ILE A 145 19.20 -8.86 -14.30
C ILE A 145 18.25 -7.98 -15.13
N TYR A 146 18.76 -6.90 -15.69
CA TYR A 146 18.01 -6.03 -16.61
C TYR A 146 18.43 -6.35 -18.05
N LYS A 147 17.47 -6.67 -18.92
CA LYS A 147 17.68 -7.04 -20.32
C LYS A 147 17.38 -5.86 -21.26
N THR A 148 16.31 -5.10 -20.95
CA THR A 148 15.89 -3.89 -21.69
C THR A 148 15.36 -2.85 -20.71
N ALA A 149 15.25 -1.60 -21.15
CA ALA A 149 14.55 -0.58 -20.39
C ALA A 149 13.06 -0.95 -20.24
N SER A 150 12.53 -0.81 -19.05
CA SER A 150 11.10 -0.95 -18.79
C SER A 150 10.45 0.42 -18.68
N HIS A 151 9.29 0.59 -19.31
CA HIS A 151 8.47 1.79 -19.15
C HIS A 151 7.40 1.52 -18.09
N THR A 152 7.14 2.52 -17.24
CA THR A 152 6.09 2.44 -16.24
C THR A 152 5.16 3.63 -16.39
N GLU A 153 3.86 3.35 -16.54
CA GLU A 153 2.85 4.39 -16.55
C GLU A 153 2.56 4.89 -15.14
N LEU A 154 2.33 6.20 -15.02
CA LEU A 154 1.85 6.80 -13.77
C LEU A 154 0.33 6.72 -13.72
N ILE A 155 -0.20 6.54 -12.51
CA ILE A 155 -1.65 6.60 -12.32
C ILE A 155 -2.12 8.05 -12.39
N PRO A 156 -3.13 8.39 -13.23
CA PRO A 156 -3.65 9.75 -13.32
C PRO A 156 -4.14 10.25 -11.95
N GLY A 157 -3.65 11.44 -11.55
CA GLY A 157 -3.93 12.03 -10.24
C GLY A 157 -2.97 11.58 -9.13
N GLY A 158 -2.05 10.65 -9.41
CA GLY A 158 -1.03 10.17 -8.48
C GLY A 158 0.40 10.54 -8.85
N GLU A 159 0.58 11.48 -9.80
CA GLU A 159 1.89 11.85 -10.34
C GLU A 159 2.71 12.74 -9.39
N THR A 160 2.05 13.38 -8.43
CA THR A 160 2.66 14.30 -7.47
C THR A 160 2.22 13.99 -6.04
N PRO A 161 3.03 14.39 -5.04
CA PRO A 161 2.66 14.18 -3.64
C PRO A 161 1.34 14.88 -3.27
N PHE A 162 0.51 14.18 -2.50
CA PHE A 162 -0.65 14.78 -1.83
C PHE A 162 -0.18 15.63 -0.65
N ARG A 163 -1.01 16.60 -0.27
CA ARG A 163 -0.88 17.32 1.00
C ARG A 163 -1.69 16.58 2.06
N ASP A 164 -1.28 16.68 3.33
CA ASP A 164 -2.01 16.03 4.42
C ASP A 164 -3.49 16.46 4.47
N ALA A 165 -3.79 17.74 4.16
CA ALA A 165 -5.17 18.25 4.07
C ALA A 165 -6.00 17.60 2.94
N ASP A 166 -5.40 17.03 1.91
CA ASP A 166 -6.13 16.32 0.87
C ASP A 166 -6.70 14.99 1.39
N LEU A 167 -6.15 14.46 2.50
CA LEU A 167 -6.59 13.23 3.14
C LEU A 167 -7.81 13.43 4.07
N ASP A 168 -8.27 14.65 4.28
CA ASP A 168 -9.50 14.94 5.03
C ASP A 168 -10.75 14.61 4.22
N ASP A 169 -10.66 14.62 2.88
CA ASP A 169 -11.73 14.20 1.97
C ASP A 169 -11.71 12.67 1.80
N ALA A 170 -12.78 12.00 2.17
CA ALA A 170 -12.83 10.54 2.20
C ALA A 170 -12.55 9.89 0.83
N PRO A 171 -13.17 10.29 -0.29
CA PRO A 171 -12.82 9.75 -1.62
C PRO A 171 -11.36 10.01 -2.02
N LYS A 172 -10.80 11.19 -1.75
CA LYS A 172 -9.39 11.46 -2.04
C LYS A 172 -8.45 10.61 -1.18
N ARG A 173 -8.75 10.47 0.11
CA ARG A 173 -8.03 9.57 1.01
C ARG A 173 -8.11 8.13 0.51
N GLY A 174 -9.28 7.69 0.05
CA GLY A 174 -9.46 6.36 -0.54
C GLY A 174 -8.64 6.16 -1.80
N PHE A 175 -8.61 7.15 -2.70
CA PHE A 175 -7.74 7.14 -3.88
C PHE A 175 -6.25 7.07 -3.51
N TYR A 176 -5.82 7.87 -2.54
CA TYR A 176 -4.47 7.84 -2.00
C TYR A 176 -4.09 6.45 -1.48
N LEU A 177 -4.93 5.86 -0.62
CA LEU A 177 -4.70 4.53 -0.04
C LEU A 177 -4.70 3.44 -1.11
N ALA A 178 -5.66 3.48 -2.06
CA ALA A 178 -5.74 2.54 -3.17
C ALA A 178 -4.51 2.65 -4.09
N THR A 179 -3.99 3.86 -4.28
CA THR A 179 -2.80 4.11 -5.08
C THR A 179 -1.57 3.50 -4.40
N ILE A 180 -1.30 3.80 -3.14
CA ILE A 180 -0.13 3.24 -2.44
C ILE A 180 -0.27 1.75 -2.13
N ALA A 181 -1.50 1.20 -2.10
CA ALA A 181 -1.77 -0.23 -2.11
C ALA A 181 -1.68 -0.85 -3.50
N HIS A 182 -1.41 -0.06 -4.54
CA HIS A 182 -1.29 -0.36 -5.96
C HIS A 182 -2.46 -1.19 -6.55
N CYS A 183 -3.69 -0.92 -6.11
CA CYS A 183 -4.88 -1.66 -6.54
C CYS A 183 -5.04 -1.67 -8.07
N MET A 184 -4.82 -0.51 -8.71
CA MET A 184 -5.01 -0.34 -10.15
C MET A 184 -3.91 -0.98 -10.99
N GLU A 185 -2.78 -1.36 -10.42
CA GLU A 185 -1.76 -2.16 -11.10
C GLU A 185 -2.34 -3.47 -11.67
N CYS A 186 -3.21 -4.13 -10.90
CA CYS A 186 -3.89 -5.35 -11.33
C CYS A 186 -5.24 -5.05 -12.00
N HIS A 187 -6.02 -4.13 -11.42
CA HIS A 187 -7.40 -3.90 -11.83
C HIS A 187 -7.54 -2.98 -13.05
N SER A 188 -6.46 -2.35 -13.53
CA SER A 188 -6.42 -1.61 -14.81
C SER A 188 -5.49 -2.25 -15.83
N ARG A 189 -5.16 -3.55 -15.66
CA ARG A 189 -4.32 -4.30 -16.57
C ARG A 189 -5.19 -5.04 -17.59
N ARG A 190 -4.90 -4.84 -18.88
CA ARG A 190 -5.56 -5.49 -20.01
C ARG A 190 -5.21 -6.98 -20.08
N PRO A 191 -6.01 -7.81 -20.76
CA PRO A 191 -5.70 -9.23 -20.95
C PRO A 191 -4.35 -9.52 -21.61
N ASP A 192 -3.84 -8.60 -22.43
CA ASP A 192 -2.51 -8.69 -23.09
C ASP A 192 -1.35 -8.30 -22.15
N GLY A 193 -1.65 -7.87 -20.92
CA GLY A 193 -0.67 -7.47 -19.92
C GLY A 193 -0.32 -5.98 -19.91
N THR A 194 -0.84 -5.18 -20.85
CA THR A 194 -0.58 -3.74 -20.87
C THR A 194 -1.37 -3.01 -19.79
N GLN A 195 -0.77 -1.97 -19.21
CA GLN A 195 -1.45 -1.07 -18.27
C GLN A 195 -2.26 -0.03 -19.05
N ASP A 196 -3.48 0.27 -18.59
CA ASP A 196 -4.31 1.30 -19.18
C ASP A 196 -5.17 1.96 -18.09
N TYR A 197 -4.70 3.06 -17.56
CA TYR A 197 -5.41 3.83 -16.54
C TYR A 197 -6.44 4.82 -17.11
N LYS A 198 -6.57 4.93 -18.43
CA LYS A 198 -7.50 5.87 -19.08
C LYS A 198 -8.79 5.19 -19.52
N THR A 199 -8.67 4.08 -20.26
CA THR A 199 -9.84 3.42 -20.85
C THR A 199 -10.17 2.06 -20.22
N TRP A 200 -9.30 1.58 -19.32
CA TRP A 200 -9.43 0.27 -18.66
C TRP A 200 -9.45 0.35 -17.12
N TYR A 201 -9.71 1.54 -16.60
CA TYR A 201 -9.60 1.85 -15.17
C TYR A 201 -10.58 1.03 -14.32
N GLY A 202 -10.06 0.08 -13.57
CA GLY A 202 -10.86 -0.82 -12.72
C GLY A 202 -11.55 -1.97 -13.44
N LYS A 203 -11.40 -2.13 -14.77
CA LYS A 203 -12.05 -3.19 -15.56
C LYS A 203 -11.49 -4.58 -15.28
N GLY A 204 -10.20 -4.69 -14.97
CA GLY A 204 -9.52 -5.98 -14.80
C GLY A 204 -9.38 -6.77 -16.09
N GLY A 205 -9.38 -8.10 -15.98
CA GLY A 205 -9.32 -9.01 -17.13
C GLY A 205 -7.98 -9.70 -17.33
N TYR A 206 -6.87 -9.15 -16.83
CA TYR A 206 -5.57 -9.85 -16.87
C TYR A 206 -5.61 -11.14 -16.04
N ILE A 207 -5.03 -12.21 -16.57
CA ILE A 207 -4.98 -13.51 -15.89
C ILE A 207 -3.60 -13.71 -15.30
N PHE A 208 -3.52 -13.63 -13.97
CA PHE A 208 -2.31 -14.00 -13.22
C PHE A 208 -2.14 -15.51 -13.22
N LYS A 209 -0.92 -15.97 -13.49
CA LYS A 209 -0.56 -17.39 -13.49
C LYS A 209 0.53 -17.64 -12.45
N GLY A 210 0.41 -18.72 -11.68
CA GLY A 210 1.39 -19.05 -10.66
C GLY A 210 1.09 -20.40 -10.01
N PRO A 211 1.80 -20.74 -8.93
CA PRO A 211 1.54 -21.97 -8.17
C PRO A 211 0.12 -22.04 -7.60
N PHE A 212 -0.56 -20.90 -7.52
CA PHE A 212 -1.98 -20.74 -7.11
C PHE A 212 -2.97 -20.98 -8.27
N GLY A 213 -2.51 -21.40 -9.46
CA GLY A 213 -3.33 -21.57 -10.66
C GLY A 213 -3.47 -20.29 -11.50
N GLN A 214 -4.63 -20.13 -12.15
CA GLN A 214 -4.96 -18.97 -12.97
C GLN A 214 -6.02 -18.13 -12.24
N VAL A 215 -5.71 -16.86 -11.96
CA VAL A 215 -6.60 -15.95 -11.23
C VAL A 215 -6.79 -14.67 -12.05
N PRO A 216 -8.00 -14.41 -12.58
CA PRO A 216 -8.27 -13.18 -13.30
C PRO A 216 -8.42 -11.99 -12.34
N ALA A 217 -7.79 -10.87 -12.66
CA ALA A 217 -8.12 -9.58 -12.05
C ALA A 217 -9.59 -9.26 -12.34
N LYS A 218 -10.38 -9.01 -11.30
CA LYS A 218 -11.81 -8.74 -11.43
C LYS A 218 -12.08 -7.28 -11.73
N ASN A 219 -13.23 -7.02 -12.38
CA ASN A 219 -13.77 -5.68 -12.54
C ASN A 219 -14.21 -5.15 -11.17
N ILE A 220 -13.65 -4.04 -10.74
CA ILE A 220 -13.98 -3.34 -9.49
C ILE A 220 -14.67 -1.99 -9.73
N SER A 221 -15.11 -1.73 -10.97
CA SER A 221 -15.86 -0.53 -11.31
C SER A 221 -17.28 -0.57 -10.71
N SER A 222 -17.99 0.57 -10.78
CA SER A 222 -19.37 0.68 -10.33
C SER A 222 -20.39 0.01 -11.29
N HIS A 223 -19.94 -0.76 -12.28
CA HIS A 223 -20.85 -1.53 -13.14
C HIS A 223 -21.60 -2.58 -12.32
N LYS A 224 -22.95 -2.59 -12.39
CA LYS A 224 -23.78 -3.39 -11.49
C LYS A 224 -23.66 -4.90 -11.69
N GLU A 225 -23.46 -5.35 -12.93
CA GLU A 225 -23.42 -6.79 -13.26
C GLU A 225 -21.97 -7.31 -13.36
N LYS A 226 -21.10 -6.58 -14.04
CA LYS A 226 -19.72 -7.00 -14.33
C LYS A 226 -18.70 -6.55 -13.28
N GLY A 227 -19.02 -5.45 -12.57
CA GLY A 227 -18.21 -4.87 -11.50
C GLY A 227 -18.80 -5.14 -10.12
N ILE A 228 -18.51 -4.23 -9.21
CA ILE A 228 -18.97 -4.28 -7.81
C ILE A 228 -20.07 -3.26 -7.52
N GLY A 229 -20.67 -2.64 -8.55
CA GLY A 229 -21.68 -1.61 -8.38
C GLY A 229 -22.95 -2.06 -7.64
N ALA A 230 -23.29 -3.36 -7.68
CA ALA A 230 -24.42 -3.94 -6.94
C ALA A 230 -23.99 -4.52 -5.57
N TRP A 231 -22.73 -4.41 -5.17
CA TRP A 231 -22.27 -4.88 -3.85
C TRP A 231 -22.61 -3.85 -2.78
N THR A 232 -22.95 -4.30 -1.59
CA THR A 232 -23.06 -3.44 -0.40
C THR A 232 -21.66 -3.03 0.09
N ASP A 233 -21.58 -1.98 0.91
CA ASP A 233 -20.30 -1.57 1.52
C ASP A 233 -19.76 -2.65 2.46
N ALA A 234 -20.62 -3.41 3.13
CA ALA A 234 -20.24 -4.56 3.95
C ALA A 234 -19.60 -5.68 3.11
N GLU A 235 -20.15 -5.99 1.93
CA GLU A 235 -19.57 -7.00 1.02
C GLU A 235 -18.22 -6.55 0.47
N ILE A 236 -18.06 -5.25 0.15
CA ILE A 236 -16.77 -4.70 -0.28
C ILE A 236 -15.75 -4.75 0.88
N ARG A 237 -16.19 -4.40 2.09
CA ARG A 237 -15.34 -4.52 3.29
C ARG A 237 -14.90 -5.97 3.51
N ASP A 238 -15.80 -6.94 3.42
CA ASP A 238 -15.49 -8.35 3.58
C ASP A 238 -14.50 -8.86 2.53
N ALA A 239 -14.61 -8.36 1.29
CA ALA A 239 -13.63 -8.63 0.24
C ALA A 239 -12.23 -8.14 0.63
N LEU A 240 -12.11 -6.97 1.23
CA LEU A 240 -10.84 -6.39 1.65
C LEU A 240 -10.27 -7.08 2.90
N VAL A 241 -11.08 -7.32 3.93
CA VAL A 241 -10.57 -7.75 5.25
C VAL A 241 -10.72 -9.24 5.53
N LYS A 242 -11.62 -9.94 4.83
CA LYS A 242 -11.80 -11.40 4.95
C LYS A 242 -11.31 -12.16 3.72
N GLY A 243 -11.10 -11.47 2.60
CA GLY A 243 -10.66 -12.09 1.34
C GLY A 243 -11.70 -13.02 0.74
N ILE A 244 -12.99 -12.65 0.83
CA ILE A 244 -14.11 -13.39 0.27
C ILE A 244 -14.96 -12.50 -0.65
N ASP A 245 -15.56 -13.08 -1.69
CA ASP A 245 -16.55 -12.38 -2.50
C ASP A 245 -17.93 -12.38 -1.81
N ARG A 246 -18.91 -11.68 -2.41
CA ARG A 246 -20.29 -11.62 -1.93
C ARG A 246 -21.01 -12.97 -1.81
N ASN A 247 -20.47 -14.03 -2.44
CA ASN A 247 -20.99 -15.39 -2.38
C ASN A 247 -20.21 -16.26 -1.39
N GLY A 248 -19.30 -15.68 -0.60
CA GLY A 248 -18.47 -16.38 0.39
C GLY A 248 -17.29 -17.16 -0.20
N ARG A 249 -16.95 -16.96 -1.48
CA ARG A 249 -15.82 -17.66 -2.12
C ARG A 249 -14.51 -16.93 -1.78
N SER A 250 -13.54 -17.69 -1.28
CA SER A 250 -12.23 -17.13 -0.91
C SER A 250 -11.42 -16.66 -2.12
N PHE A 251 -10.68 -15.57 -1.92
CA PHE A 251 -9.73 -15.08 -2.90
C PHE A 251 -8.41 -15.87 -2.82
N HIS A 252 -7.79 -16.02 -3.98
CA HIS A 252 -6.44 -16.56 -4.13
C HIS A 252 -5.43 -15.45 -4.43
N LEU A 253 -4.13 -15.77 -4.31
CA LEU A 253 -3.08 -14.84 -4.74
C LEU A 253 -3.27 -14.47 -6.23
N PRO A 254 -2.98 -13.24 -6.63
CA PRO A 254 -2.41 -12.16 -5.82
C PRO A 254 -3.42 -11.36 -5.00
N MET A 255 -4.75 -11.57 -5.14
CA MET A 255 -5.79 -10.78 -4.44
C MET A 255 -5.98 -11.19 -2.96
N ALA A 256 -5.45 -12.32 -2.51
CA ALA A 256 -5.51 -12.74 -1.09
C ALA A 256 -4.67 -11.81 -0.18
N ARG A 257 -4.99 -10.50 -0.19
CA ARG A 257 -4.29 -9.44 0.56
C ARG A 257 -4.95 -9.11 1.91
N HIS A 258 -6.04 -9.81 2.24
CA HIS A 258 -6.79 -9.62 3.50
C HIS A 258 -5.92 -9.74 4.75
N ILE A 259 -4.86 -10.57 4.72
CA ILE A 259 -3.90 -10.69 5.81
C ILE A 259 -3.19 -9.37 6.17
N TYR A 260 -3.14 -8.43 5.22
CA TYR A 260 -2.62 -7.07 5.39
C TYR A 260 -3.77 -6.10 5.67
N PHE A 261 -4.77 -6.07 4.79
CA PHE A 261 -5.86 -5.09 4.83
C PHE A 261 -6.77 -5.23 6.06
N ALA A 262 -6.85 -6.42 6.68
CA ALA A 262 -7.52 -6.61 7.97
C ALA A 262 -6.90 -5.80 9.13
N LYS A 263 -5.68 -5.26 8.94
CA LYS A 263 -5.00 -4.39 9.91
C LYS A 263 -5.28 -2.90 9.66
N MET A 264 -5.99 -2.57 8.59
CA MET A 264 -6.35 -1.17 8.29
C MET A 264 -7.38 -0.64 9.27
N THR A 265 -7.31 0.65 9.54
CA THR A 265 -8.31 1.33 10.37
C THR A 265 -9.68 1.35 9.68
N ASP A 266 -10.74 1.41 10.48
CA ASP A 266 -12.11 1.55 9.93
C ASP A 266 -12.26 2.81 9.08
N ALA A 267 -11.62 3.90 9.48
CA ALA A 267 -11.63 5.16 8.72
C ALA A 267 -11.00 4.99 7.33
N ASP A 268 -9.89 4.28 7.22
CA ASP A 268 -9.21 4.03 5.96
C ASP A 268 -9.96 3.04 5.07
N LEU A 269 -10.55 1.99 5.65
CA LEU A 269 -11.42 1.06 4.93
C LEU A 269 -12.66 1.76 4.38
N ASN A 270 -13.29 2.63 5.17
CA ASN A 270 -14.42 3.43 4.71
C ASN A 270 -14.04 4.41 3.59
N ALA A 271 -12.85 5.02 3.68
CA ALA A 271 -12.31 5.87 2.62
C ALA A 271 -12.06 5.08 1.32
N LEU A 272 -11.48 3.88 1.40
CA LEU A 272 -11.33 2.99 0.24
C LEU A 272 -12.66 2.63 -0.40
N ILE A 273 -13.69 2.30 0.41
CA ILE A 273 -15.04 2.01 -0.08
C ILE A 273 -15.65 3.24 -0.75
N ALA A 274 -15.52 4.42 -0.13
CA ALA A 274 -16.00 5.67 -0.72
C ALA A 274 -15.35 5.94 -2.08
N TRP A 275 -14.03 5.74 -2.19
CA TRP A 275 -13.32 5.90 -3.46
C TRP A 275 -13.74 4.88 -4.50
N VAL A 276 -13.82 3.58 -4.19
CA VAL A 276 -14.15 2.55 -5.18
C VAL A 276 -15.55 2.78 -5.78
N ARG A 277 -16.46 3.42 -5.02
CA ARG A 277 -17.78 3.84 -5.52
C ARG A 277 -17.70 4.94 -6.58
N THR A 278 -16.60 5.69 -6.65
CA THR A 278 -16.39 6.75 -7.65
C THR A 278 -15.87 6.22 -8.98
N ILE A 279 -15.42 4.97 -9.06
CA ILE A 279 -14.91 4.38 -10.31
C ILE A 279 -16.08 4.26 -11.30
N PRO A 280 -16.00 4.92 -12.48
CA PRO A 280 -17.09 4.86 -13.46
C PRO A 280 -17.42 3.43 -13.88
N PRO A 281 -18.70 3.13 -14.22
CA PRO A 281 -19.07 1.82 -14.71
C PRO A 281 -18.36 1.51 -16.04
N ILE A 282 -17.71 0.35 -16.12
CA ILE A 282 -17.02 -0.10 -17.33
C ILE A 282 -17.34 -1.60 -17.58
N GLU A 283 -17.65 -1.95 -18.83
CA GLU A 283 -17.93 -3.31 -19.26
C GLU A 283 -16.68 -4.10 -19.66
#